data_e5ffc42360ea30cc57447f6c24ac5b62
#
_entry.id   e5ffc42360ea30cc57447f6c24ac5b62
#
_cell.length_a   1.000
_cell.length_b   1.000
_cell.length_c   1.000
_cell.angle_alpha   90.00
_cell.angle_beta   90.00
_cell.angle_gamma   90.00
#
_symmetry.space_group_name_H-M   'P 1'
#
loop_
_entity.id
_entity.type
_entity.pdbx_description
1 polymer ?
#
loop_
_entity_poly.entity_id
_entity_poly.type
_entity_poly.pdbx_seq_one_letter_code
_entity_poly.pdbx_strand_id
1 'polypeptide(L)'
;MEIDNKLINLAVDSYFGRLGKEYSVADSQEVLRKALLEANNGKSTIDLKAIRDGKCSNLFSIIEVVVEKVSEEGLKGDEFFTKFIEDRNLALGDSNIFHTKKDCLLTVADVAEGTQGIRRQRLESGSDVMIATQLQAIKVFEEINRVLAGRVDFNDLIRLCSQSFTRHDLDGAYAAFGSMVTGLQAPYMQTGTMDADKLL
;
A
#
# COMPACT_ATOMS: atom_id res chain seq x y z
N MET A 1 -13.18 22.18 5.21
CA MET A 1 -14.21 21.72 4.27
C MET A 1 -14.16 20.21 4.32
N GLU A 2 -15.22 19.56 4.69
CA GLU A 2 -15.28 18.11 4.71
C GLU A 2 -15.15 17.61 3.27
N ILE A 3 -14.16 16.77 2.99
CA ILE A 3 -14.00 16.15 1.68
C ILE A 3 -15.23 15.28 1.46
N ASP A 4 -15.97 15.52 0.38
CA ASP A 4 -17.21 14.77 0.12
C ASP A 4 -16.85 13.30 -0.19
N ASN A 5 -17.12 12.43 0.78
CA ASN A 5 -16.88 10.98 0.65
C ASN A 5 -17.62 10.37 -0.57
N LYS A 6 -18.71 10.98 -1.02
CA LYS A 6 -19.43 10.55 -2.22
C LYS A 6 -18.62 10.79 -3.49
N LEU A 7 -17.90 11.91 -3.55
CA LEU A 7 -17.02 12.22 -4.67
C LEU A 7 -15.85 11.23 -4.75
N ILE A 8 -15.24 10.94 -3.60
CA ILE A 8 -14.13 9.97 -3.53
C ILE A 8 -14.61 8.58 -3.96
N ASN A 9 -15.74 8.12 -3.43
CA ASN A 9 -16.29 6.82 -3.82
C ASN A 9 -16.65 6.79 -5.31
N LEU A 10 -17.22 7.85 -5.86
CA LEU A 10 -17.50 7.96 -7.31
C LEU A 10 -16.21 7.85 -8.13
N ALA A 11 -15.11 8.49 -7.70
CA ALA A 11 -13.83 8.42 -8.38
C ALA A 11 -13.25 6.99 -8.35
N VAL A 12 -13.30 6.33 -7.19
CA VAL A 12 -12.84 4.94 -7.00
C VAL A 12 -13.70 3.98 -7.82
N ASP A 13 -15.04 4.10 -7.77
CA ASP A 13 -15.95 3.24 -8.53
C ASP A 13 -15.81 3.45 -10.04
N SER A 14 -15.55 4.70 -10.48
CA SER A 14 -15.25 5.02 -11.88
C SER A 14 -13.96 4.35 -12.34
N TYR A 15 -12.93 4.37 -11.50
CA TYR A 15 -11.64 3.73 -11.79
C TYR A 15 -11.76 2.21 -11.94
N PHE A 16 -12.46 1.54 -11.02
CA PHE A 16 -12.66 0.09 -11.05
C PHE A 16 -13.80 -0.37 -11.97
N GLY A 17 -14.48 0.54 -12.66
CA GLY A 17 -15.60 0.21 -13.54
C GLY A 17 -16.84 -0.30 -12.81
N ARG A 18 -16.98 0.03 -11.53
CA ARG A 18 -18.11 -0.39 -10.66
C ARG A 18 -19.30 0.59 -10.67
N LEU A 19 -19.35 1.46 -11.68
CA LEU A 19 -20.41 2.45 -11.80
C LEU A 19 -21.78 1.75 -11.92
N GLY A 20 -22.75 2.24 -11.15
CA GLY A 20 -24.15 1.79 -11.24
C GLY A 20 -24.74 2.10 -12.62
N LYS A 21 -25.84 1.42 -12.96
CA LYS A 21 -26.53 1.58 -14.27
C LYS A 21 -27.01 3.03 -14.55
N GLU A 22 -27.01 3.88 -13.54
CA GLU A 22 -27.51 5.27 -13.61
C GLU A 22 -26.47 6.27 -14.12
N TYR A 23 -25.18 5.93 -14.09
CA TYR A 23 -24.12 6.82 -14.51
C TYR A 23 -23.31 6.22 -15.66
N SER A 24 -23.21 6.94 -16.78
CA SER A 24 -22.25 6.59 -17.81
C SER A 24 -20.84 7.00 -17.36
N VAL A 25 -19.81 6.36 -17.92
CA VAL A 25 -18.40 6.71 -17.63
C VAL A 25 -18.13 8.18 -17.97
N ALA A 26 -18.69 8.69 -19.06
CA ALA A 26 -18.54 10.08 -19.49
C ALA A 26 -19.19 11.06 -18.50
N ASP A 27 -20.36 10.74 -17.96
CA ASP A 27 -21.05 11.60 -16.99
C ASP A 27 -20.29 11.63 -15.67
N SER A 28 -19.74 10.51 -15.22
CA SER A 28 -18.93 10.45 -13.99
C SER A 28 -17.65 11.27 -14.13
N GLN A 29 -16.98 11.22 -15.27
CA GLN A 29 -15.79 12.02 -15.55
C GLN A 29 -16.09 13.53 -15.54
N GLU A 30 -17.22 13.93 -16.13
CA GLU A 30 -17.62 15.35 -16.11
C GLU A 30 -17.97 15.84 -14.71
N VAL A 31 -18.63 15.02 -13.88
CA VAL A 31 -18.91 15.33 -12.48
C VAL A 31 -17.61 15.47 -11.69
N LEU A 32 -16.68 14.53 -11.84
CA LEU A 32 -15.36 14.60 -11.22
C LEU A 32 -14.58 15.83 -11.64
N ARG A 33 -14.56 16.16 -12.94
CA ARG A 33 -13.91 17.37 -13.44
C ARG A 33 -14.50 18.64 -12.86
N LYS A 34 -15.83 18.74 -12.78
CA LYS A 34 -16.52 19.90 -12.18
C LYS A 34 -16.15 20.03 -10.70
N ALA A 35 -16.14 18.94 -9.95
CA ALA A 35 -15.76 18.96 -8.55
C ALA A 35 -14.28 19.36 -8.34
N LEU A 36 -13.36 18.90 -9.20
CA LEU A 36 -11.97 19.33 -9.19
C LEU A 36 -11.81 20.81 -9.52
N LEU A 37 -12.62 21.34 -10.47
CA LEU A 37 -12.65 22.78 -10.76
C LEU A 37 -13.15 23.58 -9.57
N GLU A 38 -14.21 23.15 -8.89
CA GLU A 38 -14.70 23.79 -7.66
C GLU A 38 -13.64 23.76 -6.56
N ALA A 39 -12.96 22.63 -6.36
CA ALA A 39 -11.86 22.51 -5.41
C ALA A 39 -10.67 23.44 -5.74
N ASN A 40 -10.51 23.79 -7.02
CA ASN A 40 -9.52 24.77 -7.50
C ASN A 40 -10.11 26.20 -7.62
N ASN A 41 -11.15 26.53 -6.88
CA ASN A 41 -11.82 27.83 -6.91
C ASN A 41 -12.35 28.23 -8.31
N GLY A 42 -12.82 27.27 -9.08
CA GLY A 42 -13.38 27.47 -10.44
C GLY A 42 -12.36 27.72 -11.54
N LYS A 43 -11.05 27.63 -11.24
CA LYS A 43 -10.00 27.89 -12.22
C LYS A 43 -9.57 26.61 -12.93
N SER A 44 -9.43 26.66 -14.26
CA SER A 44 -8.94 25.57 -15.07
C SER A 44 -7.40 25.47 -15.13
N THR A 45 -6.69 26.33 -14.42
CA THR A 45 -5.22 26.35 -14.34
C THR A 45 -4.76 26.56 -12.91
N ILE A 46 -3.64 25.95 -12.56
CA ILE A 46 -3.00 26.10 -11.28
C ILE A 46 -1.76 26.97 -11.45
N ASP A 47 -1.69 28.06 -10.69
CA ASP A 47 -0.53 28.94 -10.64
C ASP A 47 0.40 28.52 -9.50
N LEU A 48 1.73 28.63 -9.70
CA LEU A 48 2.73 28.42 -8.64
C LEU A 48 2.47 29.29 -7.41
N LYS A 49 1.94 30.48 -7.62
CA LYS A 49 1.55 31.39 -6.53
C LYS A 49 0.39 30.80 -5.73
N ALA A 50 -0.63 30.26 -6.40
CA ALA A 50 -1.79 29.64 -5.75
C ALA A 50 -1.39 28.40 -4.92
N ILE A 51 -0.42 27.61 -5.41
CA ILE A 51 0.14 26.46 -4.66
C ILE A 51 0.83 26.97 -3.39
N ARG A 52 1.72 27.94 -3.52
CA ARG A 52 2.46 28.53 -2.39
C ARG A 52 1.54 29.18 -1.36
N ASP A 53 0.47 29.80 -1.81
CA ASP A 53 -0.54 30.45 -0.95
C ASP A 53 -1.54 29.44 -0.34
N GLY A 54 -1.39 28.11 -0.60
CA GLY A 54 -2.24 27.05 -0.07
C GLY A 54 -3.67 27.00 -0.66
N LYS A 55 -3.94 27.76 -1.74
CA LYS A 55 -5.29 27.85 -2.34
C LYS A 55 -5.73 26.60 -3.10
N CYS A 56 -4.78 25.71 -3.41
CA CYS A 56 -5.03 24.45 -4.13
C CYS A 56 -5.03 23.24 -3.19
N SER A 57 -4.94 23.43 -1.87
CA SER A 57 -4.84 22.32 -0.89
C SER A 57 -6.00 21.34 -1.01
N ASN A 58 -7.23 21.81 -1.17
CA ASN A 58 -8.42 20.98 -1.29
C ASN A 58 -8.36 20.08 -2.54
N LEU A 59 -7.87 20.61 -3.67
CA LEU A 59 -7.70 19.87 -4.90
C LEU A 59 -6.69 18.71 -4.71
N PHE A 60 -5.53 19.01 -4.14
CA PHE A 60 -4.50 18.02 -3.88
C PHE A 60 -4.95 16.97 -2.87
N SER A 61 -5.68 17.36 -1.82
CA SER A 61 -6.21 16.41 -0.84
C SER A 61 -7.22 15.45 -1.44
N ILE A 62 -8.06 15.87 -2.38
CA ILE A 62 -8.99 14.98 -3.09
C ILE A 62 -8.19 13.96 -3.91
N ILE A 63 -7.20 14.40 -4.67
CA ILE A 63 -6.36 13.53 -5.51
C ILE A 63 -5.62 12.53 -4.63
N GLU A 64 -5.02 12.98 -3.52
CA GLU A 64 -4.28 12.15 -2.58
C GLU A 64 -5.16 11.02 -2.02
N VAL A 65 -6.33 11.33 -1.49
CA VAL A 65 -7.24 10.32 -0.92
C VAL A 65 -7.75 9.34 -1.97
N VAL A 66 -8.00 9.80 -3.21
CA VAL A 66 -8.42 8.88 -4.29
C VAL A 66 -7.28 7.94 -4.68
N VAL A 67 -6.05 8.46 -4.83
CA VAL A 67 -4.87 7.62 -5.16
C VAL A 67 -4.59 6.63 -4.05
N GLU A 68 -4.66 7.06 -2.79
CA GLU A 68 -4.48 6.18 -1.62
C GLU A 68 -5.47 5.01 -1.65
N LYS A 69 -6.77 5.29 -1.78
CA LYS A 69 -7.80 4.24 -1.83
C LYS A 69 -7.65 3.30 -3.03
N VAL A 70 -7.36 3.84 -4.21
CA VAL A 70 -7.16 3.02 -5.42
C VAL A 70 -5.93 2.12 -5.28
N SER A 71 -4.84 2.63 -4.69
CA SER A 71 -3.62 1.86 -4.45
C SER A 71 -3.86 0.75 -3.41
N GLU A 72 -4.54 1.08 -2.31
CA GLU A 72 -4.89 0.12 -1.26
C GLU A 72 -5.78 -1.01 -1.80
N GLU A 73 -6.83 -0.70 -2.57
CA GLU A 73 -7.69 -1.70 -3.18
C GLU A 73 -6.96 -2.52 -4.26
N GLY A 74 -6.05 -1.91 -5.00
CA GLY A 74 -5.24 -2.57 -6.01
C GLY A 74 -4.31 -3.63 -5.41
N LEU A 75 -3.64 -3.33 -4.30
CA LEU A 75 -2.77 -4.28 -3.58
C LEU A 75 -3.57 -5.43 -2.96
N LYS A 76 -4.74 -5.15 -2.38
CA LYS A 76 -5.62 -6.17 -1.79
C LYS A 76 -6.21 -7.14 -2.82
N GLY A 77 -6.23 -6.76 -4.09
CA GLY A 77 -6.70 -7.59 -5.19
C GLY A 77 -5.74 -8.71 -5.61
N ASP A 78 -4.47 -8.65 -5.20
CA ASP A 78 -3.47 -9.67 -5.53
C ASP A 78 -3.35 -10.71 -4.43
N GLU A 79 -3.93 -11.90 -4.66
CA GLU A 79 -3.92 -13.02 -3.71
C GLU A 79 -2.51 -13.52 -3.35
N PHE A 80 -1.54 -13.36 -4.24
CA PHE A 80 -0.16 -13.77 -3.98
C PHE A 80 0.47 -12.88 -2.92
N PHE A 81 0.34 -11.56 -3.09
CA PHE A 81 0.95 -10.60 -2.17
C PHE A 81 0.29 -10.59 -0.81
N THR A 82 -1.04 -10.73 -0.72
CA THR A 82 -1.77 -10.78 0.56
C THR A 82 -1.36 -11.94 1.46
N LYS A 83 -0.74 -12.99 0.90
CA LYS A 83 -0.20 -14.12 1.70
C LYS A 83 1.16 -13.82 2.33
N PHE A 84 1.92 -12.89 1.78
CA PHE A 84 3.31 -12.60 2.18
C PHE A 84 3.49 -11.20 2.77
N ILE A 85 2.55 -10.31 2.52
CA ILE A 85 2.62 -8.90 2.95
C ILE A 85 1.49 -8.64 3.94
N GLU A 86 1.84 -8.14 5.11
CA GLU A 86 0.89 -7.62 6.08
C GLU A 86 0.72 -6.12 5.84
N ASP A 87 -0.49 -5.72 5.43
CA ASP A 87 -0.86 -4.32 5.26
C ASP A 87 -1.33 -3.75 6.61
N ARG A 88 -0.68 -2.67 7.07
CA ARG A 88 -1.03 -1.96 8.29
C ARG A 88 -1.18 -0.48 8.01
N ASN A 89 -2.33 0.05 8.31
CA ASN A 89 -2.56 1.49 8.30
C ASN A 89 -2.06 2.10 9.61
N LEU A 90 -1.04 2.94 9.53
CA LEU A 90 -0.40 3.60 10.66
C LEU A 90 -0.64 5.11 10.59
N ALA A 91 -1.01 5.71 11.71
CA ALA A 91 -1.09 7.16 11.79
C ALA A 91 0.32 7.78 11.74
N LEU A 92 0.39 9.02 11.26
CA LEU A 92 1.66 9.74 11.17
C LEU A 92 2.26 9.90 12.58
N GLY A 93 3.45 9.34 12.78
CA GLY A 93 4.15 9.34 14.08
C GLY A 93 4.00 8.07 14.91
N ASP A 94 3.17 7.11 14.48
CA ASP A 94 3.09 5.81 15.14
C ASP A 94 4.32 4.95 14.82
N SER A 95 4.68 4.09 15.78
CA SER A 95 5.76 3.15 15.61
C SER A 95 5.24 1.80 15.09
N ASN A 96 5.84 1.32 14.00
CA ASN A 96 5.52 0.01 13.44
C ASN A 96 6.35 -1.06 14.14
N ILE A 97 5.76 -1.71 15.17
CA ILE A 97 6.42 -2.74 15.97
C ILE A 97 5.79 -4.09 15.65
N PHE A 98 6.61 -5.05 15.23
CA PHE A 98 6.23 -6.44 15.04
C PHE A 98 6.72 -7.29 16.20
N HIS A 99 5.80 -7.99 16.82
CA HIS A 99 6.08 -8.97 17.87
C HIS A 99 6.37 -10.31 17.21
N THR A 100 7.61 -10.77 17.23
CA THR A 100 7.95 -12.12 16.78
C THR A 100 7.80 -13.08 17.96
N LYS A 101 6.92 -14.10 17.80
CA LYS A 101 6.82 -15.18 18.77
C LYS A 101 7.91 -16.20 18.49
N LYS A 102 8.59 -16.65 19.52
CA LYS A 102 9.54 -17.74 19.42
C LYS A 102 8.87 -18.99 19.99
N ASP A 103 8.35 -19.82 19.11
CA ASP A 103 7.72 -21.08 19.50
C ASP A 103 8.82 -22.13 19.69
N CYS A 104 9.34 -22.23 20.91
CA CYS A 104 10.24 -23.29 21.30
C CYS A 104 9.44 -24.45 21.91
N LEU A 105 9.60 -25.63 21.39
CA LEU A 105 9.03 -26.85 21.99
C LEU A 105 9.65 -27.07 23.37
N LEU A 106 8.80 -27.34 24.35
CA LEU A 106 9.25 -27.72 25.69
C LEU A 106 9.80 -29.15 25.66
N THR A 107 10.93 -29.37 26.33
CA THR A 107 11.54 -30.69 26.42
C THR A 107 10.76 -31.53 27.41
N VAL A 108 10.27 -32.68 26.96
CA VAL A 108 9.63 -33.69 27.79
C VAL A 108 10.73 -34.62 28.30
N ALA A 109 10.78 -34.86 29.59
CA ALA A 109 11.73 -35.78 30.19
C ALA A 109 10.98 -37.02 30.74
N ASP A 110 11.52 -38.20 30.48
CA ASP A 110 11.06 -39.42 31.15
C ASP A 110 11.59 -39.45 32.57
N VAL A 111 10.72 -39.56 33.52
CA VAL A 111 11.07 -39.52 34.94
C VAL A 111 10.67 -40.82 35.64
N ALA A 112 11.55 -41.35 36.46
CA ALA A 112 11.21 -42.41 37.36
C ALA A 112 10.43 -41.87 38.61
N GLU A 113 9.59 -42.72 39.17
CA GLU A 113 8.79 -42.37 40.33
C GLU A 113 9.70 -41.88 41.48
N GLY A 114 9.43 -40.65 41.98
CA GLY A 114 10.23 -40.02 43.02
C GLY A 114 11.36 -39.08 42.55
N THR A 115 11.57 -38.89 41.25
CA THR A 115 12.61 -37.99 40.72
C THR A 115 12.14 -36.53 40.70
N GLN A 116 12.83 -35.67 41.45
CA GLN A 116 12.53 -34.22 41.49
C GLN A 116 13.44 -33.36 40.61
N GLY A 117 14.27 -33.98 39.77
CA GLY A 117 15.32 -33.33 39.00
C GLY A 117 14.90 -32.69 37.67
N ILE A 118 13.61 -32.47 37.42
CA ILE A 118 13.15 -31.86 36.17
C ILE A 118 13.51 -30.37 36.16
N ARG A 119 14.27 -29.93 35.18
CA ARG A 119 14.62 -28.52 34.99
C ARG A 119 13.37 -27.70 34.64
N ARG A 120 13.19 -26.58 35.32
CA ARG A 120 12.16 -25.61 34.95
C ARG A 120 12.50 -25.03 33.58
N GLN A 121 11.54 -25.08 32.70
CA GLN A 121 11.65 -24.47 31.36
C GLN A 121 10.82 -23.19 31.35
N ARG A 122 11.35 -22.16 30.72
CA ARG A 122 10.67 -20.88 30.56
C ARG A 122 10.28 -20.71 29.10
N LEU A 123 9.06 -20.25 28.86
CA LEU A 123 8.69 -19.77 27.52
C LEU A 123 9.57 -18.57 27.20
N GLU A 124 10.30 -18.66 26.09
CA GLU A 124 11.06 -17.51 25.61
C GLU A 124 10.07 -16.45 25.13
N SER A 125 10.26 -15.22 25.61
CA SER A 125 9.57 -14.08 25.03
C SER A 125 10.15 -13.82 23.65
N GLY A 126 9.29 -13.61 22.64
CA GLY A 126 9.73 -13.17 21.33
C GLY A 126 10.50 -11.85 21.38
N SER A 127 10.98 -11.41 20.25
CA SER A 127 11.63 -10.11 20.11
C SER A 127 10.72 -9.14 19.35
N ASP A 128 10.81 -7.87 19.72
CA ASP A 128 10.16 -6.78 19.02
C ASP A 128 11.08 -6.29 17.91
N VAL A 129 10.55 -6.24 16.71
CA VAL A 129 11.24 -5.67 15.54
C VAL A 129 10.52 -4.38 15.16
N MET A 130 11.25 -3.26 15.24
CA MET A 130 10.73 -1.96 14.80
C MET A 130 11.15 -1.75 13.34
N ILE A 131 10.15 -1.48 12.48
CA ILE A 131 10.37 -1.15 11.07
C ILE A 131 10.14 0.35 10.89
N ALA A 132 11.15 1.03 10.37
CA ALA A 132 11.04 2.45 10.08
C ALA A 132 10.07 2.68 8.91
N THR A 133 9.10 3.58 9.10
CA THR A 133 8.19 4.02 8.05
C THR A 133 8.88 5.01 7.12
N GLN A 134 8.64 4.88 5.82
CA GLN A 134 9.14 5.80 4.80
C GLN A 134 7.96 6.52 4.14
N LEU A 135 8.07 7.83 4.03
CA LEU A 135 7.12 8.64 3.28
C LEU A 135 7.42 8.52 1.79
N GLN A 136 6.38 8.15 1.03
CA GLN A 136 6.45 8.10 -0.43
C GLN A 136 5.68 9.28 -1.00
N ALA A 137 6.19 9.90 -2.06
CA ALA A 137 5.54 11.02 -2.72
C ALA A 137 5.78 11.02 -4.22
N ILE A 138 4.75 11.41 -4.97
CA ILE A 138 4.84 11.69 -6.41
C ILE A 138 4.57 13.18 -6.63
N LYS A 139 5.40 13.83 -7.43
CA LYS A 139 5.20 15.22 -7.82
C LYS A 139 4.63 15.29 -9.23
N VAL A 140 3.36 15.64 -9.34
CA VAL A 140 2.66 15.82 -10.62
C VAL A 140 2.19 17.28 -10.71
N PHE A 141 2.54 17.98 -11.76
CA PHE A 141 2.18 19.40 -11.91
C PHE A 141 1.49 19.69 -13.24
N GLU A 142 2.10 19.32 -14.33
CA GLU A 142 1.64 19.69 -15.68
C GLU A 142 0.35 18.94 -16.06
N GLU A 143 0.26 17.69 -15.69
CA GLU A 143 -0.89 16.82 -15.95
C GLU A 143 -2.16 17.29 -15.26
N ILE A 144 -2.06 17.85 -14.06
CA ILE A 144 -3.23 18.39 -13.33
C ILE A 144 -3.86 19.54 -14.10
N ASN A 145 -3.07 20.44 -14.66
CA ASN A 145 -3.58 21.51 -15.53
C ASN A 145 -4.28 20.98 -16.77
N ARG A 146 -3.78 19.88 -17.35
CA ARG A 146 -4.39 19.22 -18.51
C ARG A 146 -5.70 18.53 -18.15
N VAL A 147 -5.79 17.93 -16.95
CA VAL A 147 -7.04 17.34 -16.41
C VAL A 147 -8.09 18.43 -16.17
N LEU A 148 -7.73 19.51 -15.52
CA LEU A 148 -8.64 20.64 -15.25
C LEU A 148 -9.14 21.28 -16.56
N ALA A 149 -8.29 21.34 -17.59
CA ALA A 149 -8.65 21.82 -18.92
C ALA A 149 -9.48 20.79 -19.73
N GLY A 150 -9.71 19.59 -19.20
CA GLY A 150 -10.44 18.53 -19.91
C GLY A 150 -9.68 17.90 -21.08
N ARG A 151 -8.34 18.01 -21.12
CA ARG A 151 -7.49 17.45 -22.18
C ARG A 151 -6.99 16.05 -21.85
N VAL A 152 -6.97 15.69 -20.57
CA VAL A 152 -6.57 14.39 -20.06
C VAL A 152 -7.64 13.93 -19.09
N ASP A 153 -7.97 12.64 -19.11
CA ASP A 153 -8.92 12.04 -18.20
C ASP A 153 -8.34 11.97 -16.79
N PHE A 154 -9.17 12.28 -15.79
CA PHE A 154 -8.81 12.14 -14.39
C PHE A 154 -8.45 10.70 -14.01
N ASN A 155 -9.20 9.73 -14.55
CA ASN A 155 -8.94 8.32 -14.30
C ASN A 155 -7.56 7.88 -14.84
N ASP A 156 -7.10 8.44 -15.96
CA ASP A 156 -5.75 8.16 -16.47
C ASP A 156 -4.67 8.71 -15.55
N LEU A 157 -4.86 9.90 -14.99
CA LEU A 157 -3.94 10.45 -13.98
C LEU A 157 -3.86 9.55 -12.75
N ILE A 158 -5.01 9.18 -12.19
CA ILE A 158 -5.08 8.29 -11.01
C ILE A 158 -4.44 6.95 -11.32
N ARG A 159 -4.71 6.36 -12.50
CA ARG A 159 -4.11 5.09 -12.93
C ARG A 159 -2.58 5.15 -12.96
N LEU A 160 -2.01 6.19 -13.54
CA LEU A 160 -0.56 6.35 -13.60
C LEU A 160 0.06 6.53 -12.21
N CYS A 161 -0.55 7.34 -11.35
CA CYS A 161 -0.09 7.53 -9.99
C CYS A 161 -0.16 6.24 -9.18
N SER A 162 -1.33 5.56 -9.17
CA SER A 162 -1.53 4.32 -8.43
C SER A 162 -0.61 3.20 -8.92
N GLN A 163 -0.47 3.00 -10.23
CA GLN A 163 0.46 2.02 -10.79
C GLN A 163 1.91 2.30 -10.42
N SER A 164 2.29 3.57 -10.31
CA SER A 164 3.65 3.95 -9.90
C SER A 164 3.92 3.61 -8.44
N PHE A 165 2.97 3.85 -7.53
CA PHE A 165 3.09 3.45 -6.13
C PHE A 165 3.09 1.92 -6.00
N THR A 166 2.12 1.24 -6.59
CA THR A 166 2.04 -0.23 -6.57
C THR A 166 3.33 -0.87 -7.07
N ARG A 167 3.89 -0.37 -8.18
CA ARG A 167 5.16 -0.87 -8.71
C ARG A 167 6.31 -0.65 -7.73
N HIS A 168 6.39 0.52 -7.13
CA HIS A 168 7.42 0.83 -6.12
C HIS A 168 7.35 -0.12 -4.92
N ASP A 169 6.14 -0.38 -4.42
CA ASP A 169 5.92 -1.28 -3.29
C ASP A 169 6.23 -2.74 -3.63
N LEU A 170 5.85 -3.18 -4.85
CA LEU A 170 6.21 -4.49 -5.37
C LEU A 170 7.72 -4.67 -5.51
N ASP A 171 8.41 -3.68 -6.08
CA ASP A 171 9.87 -3.70 -6.22
C ASP A 171 10.55 -3.78 -4.84
N GLY A 172 10.03 -3.06 -3.84
CA GLY A 172 10.46 -3.14 -2.45
C GLY A 172 10.24 -4.53 -1.82
N ALA A 173 9.05 -5.11 -2.04
CA ALA A 173 8.71 -6.45 -1.57
C ALA A 173 9.60 -7.53 -2.21
N TYR A 174 9.85 -7.44 -3.52
CA TYR A 174 10.76 -8.35 -4.22
C TYR A 174 12.21 -8.22 -3.73
N ALA A 175 12.67 -7.01 -3.48
CA ALA A 175 14.01 -6.78 -2.93
C ALA A 175 14.15 -7.37 -1.53
N ALA A 176 13.13 -7.18 -0.67
CA ALA A 176 13.09 -7.77 0.67
C ALA A 176 13.09 -9.30 0.60
N PHE A 177 12.24 -9.89 -0.25
CA PHE A 177 12.17 -11.33 -0.45
C PHE A 177 13.50 -11.88 -0.99
N GLY A 178 14.11 -11.23 -1.98
CA GLY A 178 15.43 -11.59 -2.50
C GLY A 178 16.51 -11.58 -1.42
N SER A 179 16.50 -10.59 -0.53
CA SER A 179 17.44 -10.52 0.59
C SER A 179 17.24 -11.64 1.61
N MET A 180 15.99 -12.03 1.88
CA MET A 180 15.67 -13.18 2.75
C MET A 180 16.19 -14.48 2.15
N VAL A 181 15.95 -14.72 0.84
CA VAL A 181 16.40 -15.94 0.16
C VAL A 181 17.92 -16.04 0.15
N THR A 182 18.64 -14.93 -0.10
CA THR A 182 20.11 -14.92 -0.07
C THR A 182 20.69 -15.15 1.32
N GLY A 183 19.92 -14.87 2.38
CA GLY A 183 20.31 -15.13 3.77
C GLY A 183 20.11 -16.57 4.24
N LEU A 184 19.43 -17.42 3.46
CA LEU A 184 19.19 -18.81 3.80
C LEU A 184 20.48 -19.62 3.70
N GLN A 185 20.72 -20.50 4.69
CA GLN A 185 21.85 -21.42 4.69
C GLN A 185 21.44 -22.78 4.08
N ALA A 186 22.43 -23.58 3.62
CA ALA A 186 22.17 -24.93 3.20
C ALA A 186 21.49 -25.74 4.34
N PRO A 187 20.49 -26.60 4.06
CA PRO A 187 20.06 -27.11 2.75
C PRO A 187 18.99 -26.28 2.03
N TYR A 188 18.54 -25.16 2.62
CA TYR A 188 17.41 -24.38 2.12
C TYR A 188 17.75 -23.48 0.91
N MET A 189 19.04 -23.29 0.63
CA MET A 189 19.51 -22.55 -0.53
C MET A 189 20.47 -23.41 -1.35
N GLN A 190 20.14 -23.64 -2.62
CA GLN A 190 21.04 -24.24 -3.60
C GLN A 190 21.31 -23.24 -4.72
N THR A 191 22.59 -22.95 -4.97
CA THR A 191 23.02 -22.13 -6.10
C THR A 191 23.53 -23.05 -7.21
N GLY A 192 22.96 -22.94 -8.40
CA GLY A 192 23.37 -23.74 -9.57
C GLY A 192 22.30 -23.82 -10.64
N THR A 193 22.54 -24.63 -11.66
CA THR A 193 21.54 -24.95 -12.68
C THR A 193 20.37 -25.70 -12.05
N MET A 194 19.15 -25.27 -12.36
CA MET A 194 17.94 -25.90 -11.87
C MET A 194 17.92 -27.38 -12.32
N ASP A 195 17.96 -28.29 -11.34
CA ASP A 195 17.87 -29.73 -11.55
C ASP A 195 16.54 -30.20 -10.96
N ALA A 196 15.63 -30.62 -11.83
CA ALA A 196 14.28 -31.03 -11.44
C ALA A 196 14.29 -32.25 -10.49
N ASP A 197 15.31 -33.13 -10.59
CA ASP A 197 15.43 -34.32 -9.76
C ASP A 197 15.86 -34.02 -8.31
N LYS A 198 16.31 -32.79 -8.04
CA LYS A 198 16.69 -32.32 -6.70
C LYS A 198 15.58 -31.54 -5.98
N LEU A 199 14.45 -31.34 -6.63
CA LEU A 199 13.29 -30.64 -6.09
C LEU A 199 12.26 -31.60 -5.46
N LEU A 200 12.46 -32.89 -5.55
CA LEU A 200 11.71 -33.96 -4.91
C LEU A 200 12.52 -34.55 -3.77
#